data_fdcc7b7b276bcc917cf7b9aad1e94557
#
_entry.id   fdcc7b7b276bcc917cf7b9aad1e94557
#
_cell.length_a   1.000
_cell.length_b   1.000
_cell.length_c   1.000
_cell.angle_alpha   90.00
_cell.angle_beta   90.00
_cell.angle_gamma   90.00
#
_symmetry.space_group_name_H-M   'P 1'
#
loop_
_entity.id
_entity.type
_entity.pdbx_description
1 polymer ?
#
loop_
_entity_poly.entity_id
_entity_poly.type
_entity_poly.pdbx_seq_one_letter_code
_entity_poly.pdbx_strand_id
1 'polypeptide(L)'
;METLEARILKDGYVLGENILKVDSFLTHQVDLHLMKEIGEVFAAKFKNAAIKKVVTIEASGIAPALYTADALAVPMIFAKKSKNITMNEGILTAEVFSFTKQVTNTVSIASKYLSEKDKVLIVDDFLANGQAAKGLVEIVEQAGAKVEAVGIVIEKSFQEGRGLLEEARIPVFSLARLERFENGKVVFKEADL
;
A
#
# COMPACT_ATOMS: atom_id res chain seq x y z
N MET A 1 -5.29 13.13 5.49
CA MET A 1 -4.21 13.55 6.46
C MET A 1 -3.65 14.88 5.98
N GLU A 2 -3.91 15.94 6.73
CA GLU A 2 -3.61 17.31 6.29
C GLU A 2 -2.14 17.57 5.93
N THR A 3 -1.21 17.06 6.73
CA THR A 3 0.25 17.20 6.45
C THR A 3 0.63 16.58 5.11
N LEU A 4 0.10 15.39 4.80
CA LEU A 4 0.36 14.71 3.53
C LEU A 4 -0.27 15.45 2.35
N GLU A 5 -1.51 15.92 2.48
CA GLU A 5 -2.22 16.67 1.44
C GLU A 5 -1.51 17.99 1.15
N ALA A 6 -1.09 18.73 2.18
CA ALA A 6 -0.30 19.94 2.03
C ALA A 6 1.05 19.65 1.30
N ARG A 7 1.70 18.52 1.62
CA ARG A 7 2.93 18.11 0.95
C ARG A 7 2.70 17.76 -0.52
N ILE A 8 1.62 17.06 -0.84
CA ILE A 8 1.22 16.75 -2.22
C ILE A 8 0.96 18.04 -3.01
N LEU A 9 0.23 18.99 -2.43
CA LEU A 9 -0.05 20.27 -3.10
C LEU A 9 1.20 21.11 -3.34
N LYS A 10 2.16 21.06 -2.43
CA LYS A 10 3.39 21.86 -2.49
C LYS A 10 4.42 21.27 -3.46
N ASP A 11 4.69 19.98 -3.35
CA ASP A 11 5.83 19.32 -3.97
C ASP A 11 5.43 18.20 -4.95
N GLY A 12 4.14 17.86 -5.02
CA GLY A 12 3.60 16.92 -5.99
C GLY A 12 3.45 17.55 -7.37
N TYR A 13 3.63 16.75 -8.41
CA TYR A 13 3.51 17.21 -9.80
C TYR A 13 2.60 16.28 -10.61
N VAL A 14 1.56 16.85 -11.23
CA VAL A 14 0.62 16.11 -12.07
C VAL A 14 1.14 16.05 -13.50
N LEU A 15 1.26 14.85 -14.05
CA LEU A 15 1.62 14.57 -15.44
C LEU A 15 0.44 13.99 -16.20
N GLY A 16 0.03 14.67 -17.27
CA GLY A 16 -1.14 14.24 -18.04
C GLY A 16 -2.40 14.20 -17.17
N GLU A 17 -3.26 13.24 -17.46
CA GLU A 17 -4.58 13.11 -16.81
C GLU A 17 -4.59 12.15 -15.62
N ASN A 18 -3.56 11.30 -15.46
CA ASN A 18 -3.64 10.16 -14.54
C ASN A 18 -2.40 9.93 -13.67
N ILE A 19 -1.34 10.72 -13.81
CA ILE A 19 -0.10 10.48 -13.08
C ILE A 19 0.16 11.59 -12.07
N LEU A 20 0.32 11.23 -10.82
CA LEU A 20 0.85 12.09 -9.77
C LEU A 20 2.28 11.64 -9.42
N LYS A 21 3.24 12.54 -9.58
CA LYS A 21 4.63 12.35 -9.14
C LYS A 21 4.78 12.89 -7.72
N VAL A 22 5.30 12.05 -6.84
CA VAL A 22 5.63 12.34 -5.44
C VAL A 22 7.03 11.85 -5.09
N ASP A 23 7.89 11.86 -6.11
CA ASP A 23 9.24 11.30 -6.06
C ASP A 23 10.19 12.08 -5.14
N SER A 24 9.88 13.33 -4.86
CA SER A 24 10.70 14.19 -3.97
C SER A 24 10.52 13.88 -2.48
N PHE A 25 9.49 13.10 -2.07
CA PHE A 25 9.24 12.85 -0.64
C PHE A 25 8.70 11.45 -0.32
N LEU A 26 8.27 10.65 -1.31
CA LEU A 26 7.67 9.33 -1.07
C LEU A 26 8.29 8.21 -1.91
N THR A 27 8.35 8.34 -3.26
CA THR A 27 8.61 7.18 -4.12
C THR A 27 10.06 7.08 -4.64
N HIS A 28 10.90 8.09 -4.41
CA HIS A 28 12.33 8.08 -4.78
C HIS A 28 13.18 8.65 -3.65
N GLN A 29 13.04 9.94 -3.34
CA GLN A 29 13.52 10.47 -2.07
C GLN A 29 12.45 10.27 -1.02
N VAL A 30 12.85 9.84 0.19
CA VAL A 30 11.92 9.55 1.30
C VAL A 30 12.08 10.61 2.39
N ASP A 31 11.00 11.32 2.69
CA ASP A 31 10.95 12.24 3.82
C ASP A 31 10.65 11.45 5.10
N LEU A 32 11.66 11.32 5.96
CA LEU A 32 11.59 10.48 7.15
C LEU A 32 10.58 11.01 8.18
N HIS A 33 10.41 12.33 8.29
CA HIS A 33 9.43 12.90 9.21
C HIS A 33 8.00 12.60 8.75
N LEU A 34 7.73 12.79 7.46
CA LEU A 34 6.43 12.44 6.89
C LEU A 34 6.13 10.94 7.02
N MET A 35 7.12 10.08 6.79
CA MET A 35 6.94 8.63 6.94
C MET A 35 6.63 8.24 8.38
N LYS A 36 7.27 8.89 9.36
CA LYS A 36 6.98 8.66 10.77
C LYS A 36 5.54 9.05 11.11
N GLU A 37 5.08 10.22 10.69
CA GLU A 37 3.69 10.65 10.89
C GLU A 37 2.70 9.66 10.23
N ILE A 38 2.98 9.22 9.00
CA ILE A 38 2.17 8.21 8.28
C ILE A 38 2.08 6.92 9.10
N GLY A 39 3.21 6.42 9.60
CA GLY A 39 3.25 5.21 10.40
C GLY A 39 2.44 5.34 11.69
N GLU A 40 2.56 6.47 12.38
CA GLU A 40 1.82 6.77 13.62
C GLU A 40 0.31 6.85 13.37
N VAL A 41 -0.14 7.46 12.26
CA VAL A 41 -1.56 7.55 11.89
C VAL A 41 -2.13 6.15 11.59
N PHE A 42 -1.43 5.32 10.81
CA PHE A 42 -1.85 3.95 10.57
C PHE A 42 -1.88 3.13 11.87
N ALA A 43 -0.84 3.23 12.70
CA ALA A 43 -0.78 2.52 13.97
C ALA A 43 -1.94 2.93 14.90
N ALA A 44 -2.24 4.21 15.01
CA ALA A 44 -3.39 4.70 15.79
C ALA A 44 -4.72 4.18 15.27
N LYS A 45 -4.92 4.16 13.94
CA LYS A 45 -6.13 3.63 13.29
C LYS A 45 -6.34 2.16 13.60
N PHE A 46 -5.29 1.36 13.56
CA PHE A 46 -5.36 -0.10 13.66
C PHE A 46 -4.93 -0.67 15.02
N LYS A 47 -4.75 0.17 16.05
CA LYS A 47 -4.30 -0.25 17.40
C LYS A 47 -5.13 -1.36 18.02
N ASN A 48 -6.43 -1.45 17.71
CA ASN A 48 -7.35 -2.43 18.26
C ASN A 48 -7.56 -3.67 17.34
N ALA A 49 -6.94 -3.69 16.16
CA ALA A 49 -7.10 -4.77 15.19
C ALA A 49 -6.21 -6.00 15.49
N ALA A 50 -5.39 -5.94 16.55
CA ALA A 50 -4.46 -6.99 16.95
C ALA A 50 -3.55 -7.44 15.79
N ILE A 51 -3.05 -6.48 15.01
CA ILE A 51 -2.13 -6.71 13.89
C ILE A 51 -0.89 -7.46 14.38
N LYS A 52 -0.46 -8.47 13.64
CA LYS A 52 0.73 -9.28 13.91
C LYS A 52 1.85 -9.03 12.94
N LYS A 53 1.51 -8.59 11.72
CA LYS A 53 2.48 -8.30 10.66
C LYS A 53 1.97 -7.20 9.75
N VAL A 54 2.90 -6.42 9.23
CA VAL A 54 2.66 -5.50 8.12
C VAL A 54 3.22 -6.12 6.85
N VAL A 55 2.45 -6.11 5.77
CA VAL A 55 2.86 -6.64 4.47
C VAL A 55 2.76 -5.53 3.43
N THR A 56 3.75 -5.47 2.54
CA THR A 56 3.80 -4.51 1.42
C THR A 56 4.42 -5.15 0.18
N ILE A 57 4.61 -4.36 -0.86
CA ILE A 57 5.29 -4.75 -2.09
C ILE A 57 6.45 -3.80 -2.40
N GLU A 58 7.56 -4.33 -2.93
CA GLU A 58 8.68 -3.48 -3.37
C GLU A 58 8.28 -2.62 -4.59
N ALA A 59 8.79 -1.37 -4.71
CA ALA A 59 9.77 -0.77 -3.81
C ALA A 59 9.14 0.33 -2.93
N SER A 60 8.27 1.20 -3.45
CA SER A 60 7.83 2.44 -2.81
C SER A 60 6.90 2.24 -1.60
N GLY A 61 6.20 1.11 -1.52
CA GLY A 61 5.43 0.73 -0.34
C GLY A 61 6.28 0.39 0.90
N ILE A 62 7.57 0.11 0.72
CA ILE A 62 8.46 -0.31 1.83
C ILE A 62 8.60 0.79 2.88
N ALA A 63 8.80 2.03 2.49
CA ALA A 63 9.01 3.11 3.45
C ALA A 63 7.81 3.32 4.39
N PRO A 64 6.57 3.57 3.90
CA PRO A 64 5.41 3.73 4.77
C PRO A 64 5.10 2.46 5.57
N ALA A 65 5.30 1.26 5.00
CA ALA A 65 5.09 0.00 5.71
C ALA A 65 6.08 -0.20 6.86
N LEU A 66 7.36 0.17 6.67
CA LEU A 66 8.39 0.08 7.69
C LEU A 66 8.04 0.93 8.92
N TYR A 67 7.69 2.19 8.70
CA TYR A 67 7.31 3.08 9.80
C TYR A 67 5.99 2.68 10.47
N THR A 68 5.05 2.12 9.70
CA THR A 68 3.81 1.55 10.28
C THR A 68 4.11 0.33 11.16
N ALA A 69 4.98 -0.56 10.71
CA ALA A 69 5.37 -1.75 11.46
C ALA A 69 6.15 -1.38 12.74
N ASP A 70 7.05 -0.39 12.66
CA ASP A 70 7.77 0.15 13.82
C ASP A 70 6.80 0.72 14.86
N ALA A 71 5.86 1.57 14.44
CA ALA A 71 4.86 2.17 15.33
C ALA A 71 3.89 1.15 15.94
N LEU A 72 3.62 0.02 15.25
CA LEU A 72 2.83 -1.11 15.76
C LEU A 72 3.67 -2.12 16.57
N ALA A 73 4.99 -1.99 16.57
CA ALA A 73 5.95 -2.95 17.15
C ALA A 73 5.77 -4.38 16.64
N VAL A 74 5.59 -4.55 15.32
CA VAL A 74 5.39 -5.84 14.64
C VAL A 74 6.37 -6.00 13.47
N PRO A 75 6.67 -7.24 13.02
CA PRO A 75 7.48 -7.46 11.84
C PRO A 75 6.83 -6.91 10.57
N MET A 76 7.67 -6.45 9.61
CA MET A 76 7.27 -6.09 8.26
C MET A 76 7.84 -7.11 7.25
N ILE A 77 7.04 -7.46 6.26
CA ILE A 77 7.41 -8.32 5.13
C ILE A 77 7.10 -7.56 3.84
N PHE A 78 7.99 -7.64 2.87
CA PHE A 78 7.68 -7.11 1.53
C PHE A 78 7.74 -8.22 0.46
N ALA A 79 6.74 -8.22 -0.40
CA ALA A 79 6.70 -9.07 -1.57
C ALA A 79 7.71 -8.58 -2.61
N LYS A 80 8.43 -9.51 -3.22
CA LYS A 80 9.43 -9.24 -4.25
C LYS A 80 8.84 -9.45 -5.65
N LYS A 81 9.18 -8.57 -6.58
CA LYS A 81 8.77 -8.64 -7.99
C LYS A 81 9.63 -9.59 -8.85
N SER A 82 10.68 -10.16 -8.27
CA SER A 82 11.55 -11.12 -8.94
C SER A 82 11.56 -12.45 -8.21
N LYS A 83 11.54 -13.57 -8.96
CA LYS A 83 11.82 -14.88 -8.38
C LYS A 83 13.28 -14.92 -7.95
N ASN A 84 13.53 -14.89 -6.64
CA ASN A 84 14.87 -15.18 -6.12
C ASN A 84 15.13 -16.67 -6.28
N ILE A 85 16.14 -17.04 -7.08
CA ILE A 85 16.59 -18.42 -7.32
C ILE A 85 17.00 -19.14 -6.01
N THR A 86 17.26 -18.38 -4.95
CA THR A 86 17.64 -18.91 -3.63
C THR A 86 16.46 -19.34 -2.74
N MET A 87 15.21 -19.15 -3.18
CA MET A 87 14.01 -19.60 -2.45
C MET A 87 13.55 -20.96 -3.00
N ASN A 88 14.20 -22.02 -2.56
CA ASN A 88 13.97 -23.37 -3.10
C ASN A 88 12.74 -24.09 -2.54
N GLU A 89 12.11 -23.62 -1.47
CA GLU A 89 10.94 -24.28 -0.87
C GLU A 89 9.95 -23.25 -0.29
N GLY A 90 8.64 -23.49 -0.53
CA GLY A 90 7.57 -22.77 0.13
C GLY A 90 7.48 -21.29 -0.27
N ILE A 91 7.18 -21.00 -1.55
CA ILE A 91 6.95 -19.65 -2.05
C ILE A 91 5.45 -19.46 -2.28
N LEU A 92 4.89 -18.38 -1.72
CA LEU A 92 3.56 -17.89 -2.01
C LEU A 92 3.67 -16.84 -3.14
N THR A 93 2.85 -16.94 -4.15
CA THR A 93 2.95 -16.07 -5.34
C THR A 93 1.60 -15.55 -5.78
N ALA A 94 1.59 -14.35 -6.36
CA ALA A 94 0.45 -13.81 -7.09
C ALA A 94 0.92 -13.12 -8.36
N GLU A 95 0.02 -13.02 -9.34
CA GLU A 95 0.26 -12.25 -10.54
C GLU A 95 -0.33 -10.85 -10.38
N VAL A 96 0.50 -9.83 -10.66
CA VAL A 96 0.12 -8.43 -10.57
C VAL A 96 0.32 -7.77 -11.92
N PHE A 97 -0.77 -7.34 -12.55
CA PHE A 97 -0.71 -6.60 -13.81
C PHE A 97 -0.33 -5.14 -13.56
N SER A 98 0.73 -4.69 -14.21
CA SER A 98 1.17 -3.30 -14.19
C SER A 98 0.56 -2.52 -15.36
N PHE A 99 -0.43 -1.69 -15.11
CA PHE A 99 -1.03 -0.84 -16.15
C PHE A 99 -0.04 0.16 -16.75
N THR A 100 0.91 0.65 -15.95
CA THR A 100 1.93 1.61 -16.41
C THR A 100 2.93 0.96 -17.37
N LYS A 101 3.31 -0.31 -17.12
CA LYS A 101 4.30 -1.04 -17.91
C LYS A 101 3.66 -2.02 -18.90
N GLN A 102 2.33 -2.23 -18.82
CA GLN A 102 1.59 -3.21 -19.66
C GLN A 102 2.19 -4.63 -19.56
N VAL A 103 2.64 -5.04 -18.39
CA VAL A 103 3.23 -6.34 -18.12
C VAL A 103 2.67 -6.95 -16.84
N THR A 104 2.53 -8.27 -16.84
CA THR A 104 2.24 -9.03 -15.63
C THR A 104 3.53 -9.40 -14.92
N ASN A 105 3.64 -9.05 -13.64
CA ASN A 105 4.76 -9.43 -12.80
C ASN A 105 4.29 -10.46 -11.78
N THR A 106 5.09 -11.50 -11.59
CA THR A 106 4.91 -12.41 -10.46
C THR A 106 5.53 -11.77 -9.22
N VAL A 107 4.73 -11.61 -8.16
CA VAL A 107 5.20 -11.18 -6.85
C VAL A 107 5.23 -12.35 -5.90
N SER A 108 6.16 -12.37 -4.95
CA SER A 108 6.41 -13.55 -4.11
C SER A 108 6.82 -13.19 -2.68
N ILE A 109 6.38 -14.03 -1.73
CA ILE A 109 6.79 -14.03 -0.32
C ILE A 109 7.17 -15.46 0.05
N ALA A 110 8.25 -15.65 0.83
CA ALA A 110 8.57 -16.96 1.39
C ALA A 110 7.53 -17.38 2.44
N SER A 111 6.92 -18.54 2.28
CA SER A 111 5.81 -19.03 3.12
C SER A 111 6.15 -19.09 4.61
N LYS A 112 7.42 -19.35 4.96
CA LYS A 112 7.91 -19.40 6.35
C LYS A 112 7.70 -18.09 7.16
N TYR A 113 7.41 -16.98 6.50
CA TYR A 113 7.18 -15.69 7.15
C TYR A 113 5.70 -15.37 7.40
N LEU A 114 4.77 -16.17 6.85
CA LEU A 114 3.33 -16.02 7.04
C LEU A 114 2.72 -17.32 7.55
N SER A 115 1.73 -17.23 8.41
CA SER A 115 1.02 -18.37 8.97
C SER A 115 -0.46 -18.06 9.22
N GLU A 116 -1.27 -19.08 9.39
CA GLU A 116 -2.71 -18.99 9.73
C GLU A 116 -3.03 -18.17 11.01
N LYS A 117 -2.03 -17.97 11.88
CA LYS A 117 -2.17 -17.20 13.12
C LYS A 117 -1.95 -15.70 12.92
N ASP A 118 -1.53 -15.29 11.72
CA ASP A 118 -1.21 -13.92 11.45
C ASP A 118 -2.46 -13.10 11.09
N LYS A 119 -2.55 -11.94 11.70
CA LYS A 119 -3.45 -10.86 11.33
C LYS A 119 -2.64 -9.78 10.65
N VAL A 120 -2.91 -9.57 9.38
CA VAL A 120 -2.05 -8.76 8.50
C VAL A 120 -2.70 -7.42 8.19
N LEU A 121 -1.93 -6.35 8.33
CA LEU A 121 -2.18 -5.06 7.72
C LEU A 121 -1.34 -4.95 6.45
N ILE A 122 -2.00 -4.81 5.30
CA ILE A 122 -1.31 -4.48 4.06
C ILE A 122 -1.14 -2.96 4.01
N VAL A 123 0.07 -2.47 3.70
CA VAL A 123 0.34 -1.03 3.54
C VAL A 123 1.01 -0.80 2.20
N ASP A 124 0.51 0.17 1.42
CA ASP A 124 1.11 0.52 0.13
C ASP A 124 1.11 2.05 -0.09
N ASP A 125 1.96 2.52 -1.00
CA ASP A 125 2.09 3.95 -1.33
C ASP A 125 0.91 4.46 -2.15
N PHE A 126 0.46 3.73 -3.17
CA PHE A 126 -0.66 4.11 -4.03
C PHE A 126 -1.72 3.01 -4.16
N LEU A 127 -2.98 3.42 -4.12
CA LEU A 127 -4.09 2.61 -4.62
C LEU A 127 -4.64 3.25 -5.90
N ALA A 128 -4.44 2.58 -7.01
CA ALA A 128 -4.95 2.95 -8.32
C ALA A 128 -5.99 1.90 -8.79
N ASN A 129 -5.60 0.98 -9.65
CA ASN A 129 -6.48 -0.12 -10.11
C ASN A 129 -6.58 -1.30 -9.12
N GLY A 130 -5.83 -1.25 -8.02
CA GLY A 130 -5.91 -2.24 -6.94
C GLY A 130 -5.18 -3.56 -7.18
N GLN A 131 -4.49 -3.75 -8.32
CA GLN A 131 -3.89 -5.04 -8.66
C GLN A 131 -2.78 -5.46 -7.69
N ALA A 132 -1.94 -4.51 -7.23
CA ALA A 132 -0.89 -4.80 -6.24
C ALA A 132 -1.49 -5.23 -4.90
N ALA A 133 -2.48 -4.47 -4.40
CA ALA A 133 -3.16 -4.79 -3.15
C ALA A 133 -3.89 -6.14 -3.24
N LYS A 134 -4.59 -6.42 -4.35
CA LYS A 134 -5.24 -7.72 -4.61
C LYS A 134 -4.23 -8.87 -4.58
N GLY A 135 -3.11 -8.73 -5.28
CA GLY A 135 -2.05 -9.76 -5.28
C GLY A 135 -1.48 -10.01 -3.89
N LEU A 136 -1.30 -8.97 -3.06
CA LEU A 136 -0.88 -9.13 -1.67
C LEU A 136 -1.93 -9.84 -0.82
N VAL A 137 -3.23 -9.54 -1.02
CA VAL A 137 -4.34 -10.25 -0.37
C VAL A 137 -4.28 -11.73 -0.71
N GLU A 138 -4.17 -12.08 -2.00
CA GLU A 138 -4.08 -13.47 -2.46
C GLU A 138 -2.91 -14.22 -1.81
N ILE A 139 -1.74 -13.59 -1.68
CA ILE A 139 -0.57 -14.18 -1.01
C ILE A 139 -0.83 -14.42 0.48
N VAL A 140 -1.44 -13.46 1.17
CA VAL A 140 -1.75 -13.59 2.60
C VAL A 140 -2.76 -14.72 2.83
N GLU A 141 -3.79 -14.82 1.99
CA GLU A 141 -4.81 -15.86 2.04
C GLU A 141 -4.24 -17.25 1.72
N GLN A 142 -3.31 -17.37 0.77
CA GLN A 142 -2.61 -18.63 0.50
C GLN A 142 -1.85 -19.17 1.73
N ALA A 143 -1.38 -18.29 2.60
CA ALA A 143 -0.76 -18.68 3.87
C ALA A 143 -1.77 -19.10 4.96
N GLY A 144 -3.08 -19.00 4.69
CA GLY A 144 -4.14 -19.14 5.68
C GLY A 144 -4.25 -17.97 6.65
N ALA A 145 -3.46 -16.90 6.45
CA ALA A 145 -3.48 -15.69 7.26
C ALA A 145 -4.69 -14.80 6.94
N LYS A 146 -5.04 -13.92 7.87
CA LYS A 146 -6.17 -13.01 7.70
C LYS A 146 -5.70 -11.60 7.37
N VAL A 147 -6.20 -11.02 6.28
CA VAL A 147 -6.08 -9.58 6.02
C VAL A 147 -7.12 -8.84 6.87
N GLU A 148 -6.65 -7.99 7.79
CA GLU A 148 -7.54 -7.18 8.62
C GLU A 148 -7.93 -5.87 7.91
N ALA A 149 -7.02 -5.29 7.16
CA ALA A 149 -7.27 -4.08 6.37
C ALA A 149 -6.13 -3.81 5.37
N VAL A 150 -6.40 -2.87 4.46
CA VAL A 150 -5.40 -2.26 3.57
C VAL A 150 -5.27 -0.77 3.93
N GLY A 151 -4.06 -0.35 4.30
CA GLY A 151 -3.67 1.04 4.54
C GLY A 151 -2.98 1.63 3.30
N ILE A 152 -3.47 2.75 2.81
CA ILE A 152 -2.96 3.38 1.60
C ILE A 152 -2.52 4.81 1.90
N VAL A 153 -1.32 5.17 1.43
CA VAL A 153 -0.85 6.56 1.59
C VAL A 153 -1.63 7.50 0.67
N ILE A 154 -1.71 7.19 -0.62
CA ILE A 154 -2.40 8.01 -1.62
C ILE A 154 -3.35 7.14 -2.45
N GLU A 155 -4.64 7.43 -2.39
CA GLU A 155 -5.66 6.75 -3.17
C GLU A 155 -6.14 7.62 -4.34
N LYS A 156 -6.15 7.04 -5.54
CA LYS A 156 -6.84 7.63 -6.69
C LYS A 156 -8.29 7.15 -6.70
N SER A 157 -9.16 7.85 -5.98
CA SER A 157 -10.56 7.42 -5.77
C SER A 157 -11.41 7.42 -7.06
N PHE A 158 -10.90 7.98 -8.14
CA PHE A 158 -11.50 7.91 -9.48
C PHE A 158 -11.15 6.62 -10.25
N GLN A 159 -10.39 5.71 -9.63
CA GLN A 159 -10.04 4.40 -10.18
C GLN A 159 -10.66 3.28 -9.35
N GLU A 160 -10.64 2.05 -9.89
CA GLU A 160 -11.44 0.93 -9.41
C GLU A 160 -10.90 0.24 -8.15
N GLY A 161 -9.67 0.55 -7.73
CA GLY A 161 -8.95 -0.22 -6.72
C GLY A 161 -9.66 -0.36 -5.37
N ARG A 162 -10.33 0.71 -4.90
CA ARG A 162 -11.13 0.63 -3.68
C ARG A 162 -12.31 -0.33 -3.84
N GLY A 163 -13.09 -0.19 -4.91
CA GLY A 163 -14.24 -1.04 -5.18
C GLY A 163 -13.88 -2.53 -5.21
N LEU A 164 -12.76 -2.86 -5.86
CA LEU A 164 -12.25 -4.23 -5.95
C LEU A 164 -11.92 -4.83 -4.56
N LEU A 165 -11.40 -4.05 -3.64
CA LEU A 165 -11.11 -4.51 -2.27
C LEU A 165 -12.38 -4.59 -1.41
N GLU A 166 -13.31 -3.64 -1.56
CA GLU A 166 -14.59 -3.63 -0.85
C GLU A 166 -15.50 -4.79 -1.27
N GLU A 167 -15.51 -5.17 -2.55
CA GLU A 167 -16.18 -6.37 -3.06
C GLU A 167 -15.63 -7.64 -2.42
N ALA A 168 -14.31 -7.68 -2.16
CA ALA A 168 -13.66 -8.75 -1.41
C ALA A 168 -13.86 -8.63 0.12
N ARG A 169 -14.66 -7.66 0.59
CA ARG A 169 -14.92 -7.36 2.00
C ARG A 169 -13.69 -7.00 2.81
N ILE A 170 -12.69 -6.39 2.17
CA ILE A 170 -11.46 -5.95 2.81
C ILE A 170 -11.57 -4.45 3.08
N PRO A 171 -11.49 -4.02 4.36
CA PRO A 171 -11.53 -2.60 4.70
C PRO A 171 -10.33 -1.84 4.13
N VAL A 172 -10.56 -0.67 3.55
CA VAL A 172 -9.52 0.22 3.01
C VAL A 172 -9.51 1.53 3.78
N PHE A 173 -8.33 1.91 4.28
CA PHE A 173 -8.11 3.20 4.92
C PHE A 173 -7.00 3.96 4.19
N SER A 174 -7.33 5.13 3.64
CA SER A 174 -6.43 5.95 2.85
C SER A 174 -6.18 7.30 3.51
N LEU A 175 -4.91 7.75 3.53
CA LEU A 175 -4.50 8.99 4.20
C LEU A 175 -4.77 10.23 3.36
N ALA A 176 -4.63 10.13 2.04
CA ALA A 176 -5.02 11.14 1.08
C ALA A 176 -5.83 10.49 -0.04
N ARG A 177 -7.02 11.02 -0.32
CA ARG A 177 -7.93 10.53 -1.36
C ARG A 177 -8.04 11.55 -2.46
N LEU A 178 -7.58 11.20 -3.66
CA LEU A 178 -7.65 12.06 -4.84
C LEU A 178 -8.98 11.82 -5.54
N GLU A 179 -9.78 12.87 -5.69
CA GLU A 179 -11.05 12.82 -6.43
C GLU A 179 -10.79 12.88 -7.94
N ARG A 180 -9.93 13.80 -8.37
CA ARG A 180 -9.56 14.03 -9.78
C ARG A 180 -8.31 14.89 -9.90
N PHE A 181 -7.81 15.00 -11.11
CA PHE A 181 -6.86 16.03 -11.50
C PHE A 181 -7.59 17.10 -12.33
N GLU A 182 -7.34 18.37 -12.02
CA GLU A 182 -7.96 19.48 -12.69
C GLU A 182 -6.95 20.61 -12.93
N ASN A 183 -6.78 21.03 -14.18
CA ASN A 183 -5.81 22.07 -14.58
C ASN A 183 -4.38 21.82 -14.05
N GLY A 184 -3.93 20.56 -14.08
CA GLY A 184 -2.60 20.15 -13.59
C GLY A 184 -2.47 20.16 -12.07
N LYS A 185 -3.57 20.25 -11.34
CA LYS A 185 -3.61 20.21 -9.87
C LYS A 185 -4.39 19.02 -9.35
N VAL A 186 -4.09 18.65 -8.11
CA VAL A 186 -4.82 17.62 -7.36
C VAL A 186 -6.06 18.24 -6.71
N VAL A 187 -7.20 17.56 -6.86
CA VAL A 187 -8.42 17.81 -6.10
C VAL A 187 -8.62 16.64 -5.16
N PHE A 188 -8.67 16.89 -3.86
CA PHE A 188 -8.92 15.86 -2.86
C PHE A 188 -10.42 15.60 -2.70
N LYS A 189 -10.75 14.35 -2.43
CA LYS A 189 -12.10 13.99 -2.01
C LYS A 189 -12.32 14.48 -0.58
N GLU A 190 -13.45 15.12 -0.35
CA GLU A 190 -13.85 15.52 1.01
C GLU A 190 -13.92 14.29 1.92
N ALA A 191 -13.55 14.46 3.20
CA ALA A 191 -13.69 13.40 4.18
C ALA A 191 -15.17 13.02 4.30
N ASP A 192 -15.47 11.75 4.23
CA ASP A 192 -16.80 11.25 4.54
C ASP A 192 -17.10 11.63 6.02
N LEU A 193 -18.07 12.53 6.24
CA LEU A 193 -18.51 13.02 7.56
C LEU A 193 -19.12 11.88 8.38
#